data_d4313d6b721bd36a04b45de2998f41ed
#
_entry.id   d4313d6b721bd36a04b45de2998f41ed
#
_cell.length_a   1.000
_cell.length_b   1.000
_cell.length_c   1.000
_cell.angle_alpha   90.00
_cell.angle_beta   90.00
_cell.angle_gamma   90.00
#
_symmetry.space_group_name_H-M   'P 1'
#
loop_
_entity.id
_entity.type
_entity.pdbx_description
1 polymer ?
#
loop_
_entity_poly.entity_id
_entity_poly.type
_entity_poly.pdbx_seq_one_letter_code
_entity_poly.pdbx_strand_id
1 'polypeptide(L)'
;YDAKRTYVALNRYTGKTKGIDFDVLLGAYLLDTNEKSTDIEGIAAHYGYNDIQSDEAVYGKGAKKGLPEEEELFFAHLARKVAAINALTPKLSQELADKNQEDLFRKMELPLSIILAEMEISGIKVDATRLQEMKGEFSARLREIEQKIYEEAGEEFNLNSPKQLGVILFEKMGLPVIKKTKTGYSTAVDVLEQLREQAPIVEDILTYRQIAKIQSTYVEGLLKVIQSDGKVHTRYVQTLTQTGRLSSVDPNLQNIPIRLDEGRKIRQAFVPREKDWLIYSSDYSQIELRVLAHISNDEHLKAAFLEGQDIHASTAMRVFGIEKAED
;
A
#
# COMPACT_ATOMS: atom_id res chain seq x y z
N TYR A 1 5.35 -16.90 15.35
CA TYR A 1 5.44 -15.47 15.10
C TYR A 1 5.54 -15.21 13.60
N ASP A 2 4.68 -14.35 13.07
CA ASP A 2 4.54 -14.08 11.63
C ASP A 2 4.42 -15.40 10.81
N ALA A 3 3.36 -16.12 11.06
CA ALA A 3 3.11 -17.45 10.48
C ALA A 3 3.05 -17.39 8.95
N LYS A 4 2.48 -16.33 8.38
CA LYS A 4 2.40 -16.11 6.94
C LYS A 4 3.79 -16.05 6.30
N ARG A 5 4.69 -15.26 6.86
CA ARG A 5 6.07 -15.13 6.36
C ARG A 5 6.83 -16.45 6.48
N THR A 6 6.63 -17.16 7.59
CA THR A 6 7.21 -18.49 7.81
C THR A 6 6.70 -19.49 6.78
N TYR A 7 5.39 -19.49 6.52
CA TYR A 7 4.77 -20.34 5.50
C TYR A 7 5.36 -20.08 4.10
N VAL A 8 5.46 -18.81 3.69
CA VAL A 8 6.04 -18.44 2.39
C VAL A 8 7.50 -18.89 2.28
N ALA A 9 8.30 -18.68 3.33
CA ALA A 9 9.71 -19.06 3.35
C ALA A 9 9.90 -20.57 3.26
N LEU A 10 9.15 -21.33 4.05
CA LEU A 10 9.26 -22.80 4.10
C LEU A 10 8.69 -23.48 2.84
N ASN A 11 7.72 -22.87 2.17
CA ASN A 11 7.12 -23.46 0.96
C ASN A 11 8.15 -23.81 -0.12
N ARG A 12 9.27 -23.09 -0.18
CA ARG A 12 10.38 -23.37 -1.12
C ARG A 12 11.08 -24.69 -0.86
N TYR A 13 11.03 -25.20 0.37
CA TYR A 13 11.78 -26.39 0.82
C TYR A 13 10.88 -27.56 1.15
N THR A 14 9.72 -27.31 1.75
CA THR A 14 8.87 -28.36 2.34
C THR A 14 7.50 -28.48 1.66
N GLY A 15 7.19 -27.59 0.73
CA GLY A 15 5.83 -27.45 0.21
C GLY A 15 4.89 -26.85 1.27
N LYS A 16 3.61 -27.21 1.23
CA LYS A 16 2.61 -26.63 2.13
C LYS A 16 2.87 -26.98 3.59
N THR A 17 3.16 -25.97 4.40
CA THR A 17 3.30 -26.09 5.85
C THR A 17 1.92 -26.32 6.49
N LYS A 18 1.84 -27.22 7.47
CA LYS A 18 0.62 -27.55 8.22
C LYS A 18 0.87 -27.33 9.72
N GLY A 19 -0.22 -27.29 10.51
CA GLY A 19 -0.13 -27.21 11.97
C GLY A 19 0.14 -25.81 12.51
N ILE A 20 -0.21 -24.78 11.76
CA ILE A 20 -0.20 -23.40 12.25
C ILE A 20 -1.54 -23.17 12.97
N ASP A 21 -1.49 -23.10 14.29
CA ASP A 21 -2.66 -22.94 15.17
C ASP A 21 -2.69 -21.60 15.91
N PHE A 22 -1.56 -20.88 15.93
CA PHE A 22 -1.45 -19.56 16.53
C PHE A 22 -0.36 -18.71 15.83
N ASP A 23 -0.60 -17.40 15.77
CA ASP A 23 0.38 -16.40 15.35
C ASP A 23 0.43 -15.25 16.36
N VAL A 24 1.57 -15.11 17.05
CA VAL A 24 1.77 -14.10 18.09
C VAL A 24 1.66 -12.68 17.53
N LEU A 25 2.18 -12.41 16.33
CA LEU A 25 2.09 -11.09 15.71
C LEU A 25 0.63 -10.71 15.43
N LEU A 26 -0.12 -11.65 14.85
CA LEU A 26 -1.51 -11.41 14.49
C LEU A 26 -2.41 -11.30 15.74
N GLY A 27 -2.16 -12.14 16.76
CA GLY A 27 -2.87 -12.05 18.03
C GLY A 27 -2.64 -10.74 18.76
N ALA A 28 -1.39 -10.28 18.83
CA ALA A 28 -1.04 -9.00 19.44
C ALA A 28 -1.67 -7.81 18.69
N TYR A 29 -1.66 -7.84 17.37
CA TYR A 29 -2.29 -6.81 16.54
C TYR A 29 -3.80 -6.71 16.78
N LEU A 30 -4.53 -7.82 16.88
CA LEU A 30 -5.96 -7.79 17.16
C LEU A 30 -6.27 -7.22 18.54
N LEU A 31 -5.43 -7.48 19.52
CA LEU A 31 -5.59 -6.96 20.88
C LEU A 31 -5.33 -5.46 20.99
N ASP A 32 -4.36 -4.93 20.21
CA ASP A 32 -4.10 -3.50 20.09
C ASP A 32 -3.57 -3.14 18.69
N THR A 33 -4.45 -2.61 17.85
CA THR A 33 -4.10 -2.16 16.48
C THR A 33 -3.21 -0.92 16.45
N ASN A 34 -2.98 -0.24 17.58
CA ASN A 34 -2.07 0.89 17.69
C ASN A 34 -0.65 0.47 18.08
N GLU A 35 -0.45 -0.79 18.50
CA GLU A 35 0.88 -1.31 18.82
C GLU A 35 1.77 -1.26 17.57
N LYS A 36 2.91 -0.59 17.71
CA LYS A 36 3.85 -0.40 16.60
C LYS A 36 4.95 -1.46 16.53
N SER A 37 5.02 -2.31 17.53
CA SER A 37 6.02 -3.37 17.59
C SER A 37 5.70 -4.44 16.57
N THR A 38 6.49 -4.47 15.51
CA THR A 38 6.41 -5.49 14.45
C THR A 38 7.43 -6.60 14.65
N ASP A 39 8.17 -6.57 15.74
CA ASP A 39 9.19 -7.55 16.16
C ASP A 39 8.71 -8.25 17.43
N ILE A 40 9.07 -9.53 17.57
CA ILE A 40 8.67 -10.32 18.74
C ILE A 40 9.23 -9.76 20.04
N GLU A 41 10.40 -9.13 20.02
CA GLU A 41 11.00 -8.49 21.17
C GLU A 41 10.11 -7.38 21.74
N GLY A 42 9.62 -6.47 20.90
CA GLY A 42 8.75 -5.39 21.34
C GLY A 42 7.41 -5.89 21.88
N ILE A 43 6.80 -6.90 21.23
CA ILE A 43 5.59 -7.54 21.74
C ILE A 43 5.85 -8.23 23.07
N ALA A 44 6.95 -8.96 23.19
CA ALA A 44 7.33 -9.66 24.41
C ALA A 44 7.55 -8.71 25.59
N ALA A 45 8.20 -7.57 25.34
CA ALA A 45 8.42 -6.54 26.36
C ALA A 45 7.10 -5.96 26.89
N HIS A 46 6.09 -5.78 26.04
CA HIS A 46 4.75 -5.33 26.44
C HIS A 46 4.10 -6.30 27.45
N TYR A 47 4.37 -7.59 27.33
CA TYR A 47 3.90 -8.64 28.25
C TYR A 47 4.86 -8.97 29.38
N GLY A 48 5.90 -8.12 29.59
CA GLY A 48 6.89 -8.29 30.67
C GLY A 48 7.91 -9.40 30.43
N TYR A 49 8.05 -9.90 29.20
CA TYR A 49 9.07 -10.88 28.82
C TYR A 49 10.25 -10.15 28.16
N ASN A 50 11.36 -10.03 28.87
CA ASN A 50 12.50 -9.22 28.45
C ASN A 50 13.77 -10.04 28.11
N ASP A 51 13.70 -11.37 28.11
CA ASP A 51 14.84 -12.24 27.80
C ASP A 51 14.98 -12.50 26.29
N ILE A 52 14.88 -11.43 25.50
CA ILE A 52 15.05 -11.47 24.06
C ILE A 52 15.60 -10.14 23.55
N GLN A 53 16.55 -10.19 22.64
CA GLN A 53 17.08 -9.03 21.94
C GLN A 53 16.30 -8.79 20.64
N SER A 54 16.35 -7.55 20.16
CA SER A 54 15.78 -7.22 18.83
C SER A 54 16.56 -7.89 17.69
N ASP A 55 15.91 -8.15 16.59
CA ASP A 55 16.55 -8.64 15.38
C ASP A 55 17.62 -7.66 14.86
N GLU A 56 17.41 -6.35 15.05
CA GLU A 56 18.40 -5.33 14.68
C GLU A 56 19.67 -5.42 15.53
N ALA A 57 19.55 -5.72 16.82
CA ALA A 57 20.72 -5.89 17.70
C ALA A 57 21.56 -7.13 17.33
N VAL A 58 20.93 -8.22 16.89
CA VAL A 58 21.59 -9.48 16.55
C VAL A 58 22.08 -9.53 15.11
N TYR A 59 21.25 -9.07 14.17
CA TYR A 59 21.53 -9.18 12.73
C TYR A 59 22.07 -7.89 12.11
N GLY A 60 22.09 -6.78 12.84
CA GLY A 60 22.50 -5.46 12.31
C GLY A 60 21.41 -4.78 11.48
N LYS A 61 21.73 -3.57 10.99
CA LYS A 61 20.81 -2.68 10.28
C LYS A 61 21.30 -2.29 8.90
N GLY A 62 20.37 -2.11 7.95
CA GLY A 62 20.66 -1.62 6.60
C GLY A 62 21.65 -2.49 5.83
N ALA A 63 22.67 -1.89 5.23
CA ALA A 63 23.69 -2.60 4.46
C ALA A 63 24.57 -3.56 5.28
N LYS A 64 24.58 -3.41 6.62
CA LYS A 64 25.33 -4.28 7.54
C LYS A 64 24.49 -5.45 8.08
N LYS A 65 23.24 -5.60 7.61
CA LYS A 65 22.37 -6.68 8.07
C LYS A 65 22.85 -8.01 7.51
N GLY A 66 23.12 -8.96 8.41
CA GLY A 66 23.59 -10.31 8.05
C GLY A 66 23.43 -11.27 9.21
N LEU A 67 23.79 -12.54 8.97
CA LEU A 67 23.87 -13.52 10.05
C LEU A 67 25.07 -13.18 10.95
N PRO A 68 24.97 -13.38 12.27
CA PRO A 68 26.11 -13.25 13.17
C PRO A 68 27.24 -14.19 12.75
N GLU A 69 28.48 -13.75 12.91
CA GLU A 69 29.67 -14.61 12.68
C GLU A 69 29.73 -15.78 13.67
N GLU A 70 29.25 -15.54 14.88
CA GLU A 70 29.17 -16.56 15.93
C GLU A 70 27.87 -17.34 15.83
N GLU A 71 27.96 -18.61 15.43
CA GLU A 71 26.79 -19.50 15.34
C GLU A 71 26.03 -19.63 16.66
N GLU A 72 26.75 -19.63 17.80
CA GLU A 72 26.13 -19.72 19.12
C GLU A 72 25.18 -18.54 19.39
N LEU A 73 25.55 -17.32 19.02
CA LEU A 73 24.72 -16.13 19.13
C LEU A 73 23.46 -16.27 18.28
N PHE A 74 23.61 -16.78 17.07
CA PHE A 74 22.48 -17.01 16.16
C PHE A 74 21.49 -18.01 16.72
N PHE A 75 21.97 -19.20 17.12
CA PHE A 75 21.10 -20.24 17.68
C PHE A 75 20.48 -19.86 19.02
N ALA A 76 21.23 -19.17 19.89
CA ALA A 76 20.70 -18.66 21.15
C ALA A 76 19.57 -17.65 20.92
N HIS A 77 19.70 -16.76 19.92
CA HIS A 77 18.64 -15.83 19.55
C HIS A 77 17.38 -16.54 19.04
N LEU A 78 17.54 -17.54 18.16
CA LEU A 78 16.40 -18.35 17.69
C LEU A 78 15.70 -19.09 18.84
N ALA A 79 16.47 -19.68 19.76
CA ALA A 79 15.92 -20.36 20.94
C ALA A 79 15.12 -19.40 21.83
N ARG A 80 15.63 -18.19 22.07
CA ARG A 80 14.92 -17.15 22.83
C ARG A 80 13.63 -16.72 22.12
N LYS A 81 13.63 -16.59 20.79
CA LYS A 81 12.41 -16.32 20.01
C LYS A 81 11.35 -17.41 20.22
N VAL A 82 11.76 -18.68 20.16
CA VAL A 82 10.84 -19.81 20.40
C VAL A 82 10.31 -19.78 21.83
N ALA A 83 11.17 -19.53 22.81
CA ALA A 83 10.76 -19.41 24.23
C ALA A 83 9.76 -18.25 24.42
N ALA A 84 9.99 -17.09 23.80
CA ALA A 84 9.08 -15.96 23.85
C ALA A 84 7.72 -16.30 23.21
N ILE A 85 7.69 -16.96 22.04
CA ILE A 85 6.44 -17.43 21.39
C ILE A 85 5.66 -18.34 22.34
N ASN A 86 6.32 -19.33 22.95
CA ASN A 86 5.68 -20.26 23.88
C ASN A 86 5.14 -19.57 25.13
N ALA A 87 5.84 -18.56 25.66
CA ALA A 87 5.40 -17.80 26.82
C ALA A 87 4.23 -16.85 26.51
N LEU A 88 4.19 -16.26 25.30
CA LEU A 88 3.18 -15.29 24.89
C LEU A 88 1.89 -15.94 24.42
N THR A 89 1.97 -17.08 23.74
CA THR A 89 0.79 -17.75 23.14
C THR A 89 -0.36 -17.96 24.13
N PRO A 90 -0.17 -18.53 25.33
CA PRO A 90 -1.28 -18.72 26.25
C PRO A 90 -1.85 -17.40 26.79
N LYS A 91 -1.01 -16.38 26.99
CA LYS A 91 -1.44 -15.05 27.46
C LYS A 91 -2.30 -14.35 26.42
N LEU A 92 -1.82 -14.27 25.17
CA LEU A 92 -2.58 -13.67 24.07
C LEU A 92 -3.87 -14.44 23.78
N SER A 93 -3.84 -15.77 23.83
CA SER A 93 -5.03 -16.60 23.63
C SER A 93 -6.10 -16.31 24.67
N GLN A 94 -5.71 -16.17 25.95
CA GLN A 94 -6.63 -15.81 27.02
C GLN A 94 -7.21 -14.42 26.82
N GLU A 95 -6.39 -13.43 26.50
CA GLU A 95 -6.89 -12.06 26.28
C GLU A 95 -7.82 -11.95 25.06
N LEU A 96 -7.55 -12.68 23.98
CA LEU A 96 -8.45 -12.77 22.83
C LEU A 96 -9.82 -13.34 23.24
N ALA A 97 -9.83 -14.36 24.08
CA ALA A 97 -11.07 -14.93 24.60
C ALA A 97 -11.81 -13.92 25.51
N ASP A 98 -11.11 -13.28 26.44
CA ASP A 98 -11.68 -12.29 27.36
C ASP A 98 -12.29 -11.08 26.63
N LYS A 99 -11.71 -10.68 25.50
CA LYS A 99 -12.20 -9.60 24.64
C LYS A 99 -13.19 -10.06 23.55
N ASN A 100 -13.62 -11.33 23.56
CA ASN A 100 -14.50 -11.93 22.55
C ASN A 100 -13.95 -11.82 21.10
N GLN A 101 -12.63 -11.89 20.93
CA GLN A 101 -11.95 -11.83 19.64
C GLN A 101 -11.39 -13.19 19.19
N GLU A 102 -11.55 -14.25 19.97
CA GLU A 102 -11.02 -15.57 19.63
C GLU A 102 -11.62 -16.11 18.32
N ASP A 103 -12.91 -15.95 18.10
CA ASP A 103 -13.57 -16.35 16.86
C ASP A 103 -13.06 -15.56 15.64
N LEU A 104 -12.87 -14.25 15.79
CA LEU A 104 -12.26 -13.42 14.75
C LEU A 104 -10.85 -13.93 14.42
N PHE A 105 -10.03 -14.18 15.43
CA PHE A 105 -8.67 -14.68 15.25
C PHE A 105 -8.65 -16.04 14.56
N ARG A 106 -9.37 -17.03 15.10
CA ARG A 106 -9.30 -18.42 14.65
C ARG A 106 -10.05 -18.72 13.37
N LYS A 107 -11.21 -18.07 13.15
CA LYS A 107 -12.09 -18.37 12.03
C LYS A 107 -11.87 -17.45 10.83
N MET A 108 -11.26 -16.28 11.02
CA MET A 108 -11.04 -15.31 9.96
C MET A 108 -9.56 -14.98 9.77
N GLU A 109 -8.90 -14.36 10.73
CA GLU A 109 -7.57 -13.76 10.54
C GLU A 109 -6.47 -14.79 10.33
N LEU A 110 -6.43 -15.86 11.13
CA LEU A 110 -5.43 -16.91 10.99
C LEU A 110 -5.59 -17.70 9.67
N PRO A 111 -6.79 -18.15 9.28
CA PRO A 111 -7.00 -18.73 7.94
C PRO A 111 -6.69 -17.77 6.80
N LEU A 112 -7.05 -16.49 6.93
CA LEU A 112 -6.72 -15.47 5.94
C LEU A 112 -5.21 -15.32 5.75
N SER A 113 -4.42 -15.40 6.81
CA SER A 113 -2.95 -15.32 6.73
C SER A 113 -2.37 -16.39 5.80
N ILE A 114 -2.92 -17.61 5.82
CA ILE A 114 -2.49 -18.70 4.94
C ILE A 114 -2.94 -18.47 3.50
N ILE A 115 -4.16 -17.97 3.30
CA ILE A 115 -4.65 -17.60 1.95
C ILE A 115 -3.75 -16.52 1.35
N LEU A 116 -3.42 -15.49 2.12
CA LEU A 116 -2.50 -14.42 1.69
C LEU A 116 -1.09 -14.95 1.39
N ALA A 117 -0.60 -15.91 2.16
CA ALA A 117 0.67 -16.60 1.88
C ALA A 117 0.63 -17.30 0.52
N GLU A 118 -0.45 -18.02 0.21
CA GLU A 118 -0.62 -18.70 -1.08
C GLU A 118 -0.76 -17.70 -2.24
N MET A 119 -1.40 -16.54 -2.00
CA MET A 119 -1.44 -15.46 -2.99
C MET A 119 -0.05 -14.86 -3.26
N GLU A 120 0.75 -14.64 -2.22
CA GLU A 120 2.14 -14.17 -2.35
C GLU A 120 3.00 -15.17 -3.13
N ILE A 121 2.87 -16.46 -2.84
CA ILE A 121 3.59 -17.54 -3.55
C ILE A 121 3.13 -17.63 -5.02
N SER A 122 1.83 -17.52 -5.26
CA SER A 122 1.27 -17.57 -6.62
C SER A 122 1.74 -16.41 -7.49
N GLY A 123 1.80 -15.22 -6.92
CA GLY A 123 2.10 -13.99 -7.65
C GLY A 123 1.09 -13.66 -8.75
N ILE A 124 1.31 -12.56 -9.41
CA ILE A 124 0.53 -12.14 -10.59
C ILE A 124 1.45 -11.93 -11.79
N LYS A 125 1.06 -12.47 -12.94
CA LYS A 125 1.83 -12.35 -14.17
C LYS A 125 1.76 -10.93 -14.72
N VAL A 126 2.91 -10.41 -15.14
CA VAL A 126 3.03 -9.07 -15.70
C VAL A 126 3.72 -9.16 -17.05
N ASP A 127 3.14 -8.51 -18.05
CA ASP A 127 3.73 -8.37 -19.38
C ASP A 127 4.83 -7.30 -19.36
N ALA A 128 6.07 -7.75 -19.22
CA ALA A 128 7.25 -6.89 -19.20
C ALA A 128 7.44 -6.13 -20.53
N THR A 129 7.07 -6.73 -21.66
CA THR A 129 7.17 -6.09 -22.98
C THR A 129 6.23 -4.89 -23.03
N ARG A 130 4.99 -5.07 -22.60
CA ARG A 130 4.02 -3.99 -22.54
C ARG A 130 4.46 -2.85 -21.61
N LEU A 131 5.07 -3.16 -20.46
CA LEU A 131 5.65 -2.14 -19.58
C LEU A 131 6.82 -1.38 -20.23
N GLN A 132 7.67 -2.07 -21.00
CA GLN A 132 8.76 -1.41 -21.75
C GLN A 132 8.23 -0.47 -22.84
N GLU A 133 7.18 -0.88 -23.56
CA GLU A 133 6.50 -0.01 -24.54
C GLU A 133 5.93 1.24 -23.85
N MET A 134 5.23 1.08 -22.74
CA MET A 134 4.70 2.21 -21.95
C MET A 134 5.80 3.14 -21.46
N LYS A 135 6.95 2.59 -21.04
CA LYS A 135 8.11 3.40 -20.66
C LYS A 135 8.55 4.31 -21.82
N GLY A 136 8.61 3.77 -23.04
CA GLY A 136 8.93 4.54 -24.25
C GLY A 136 7.90 5.64 -24.53
N GLU A 137 6.61 5.30 -24.50
CA GLU A 137 5.50 6.24 -24.71
C GLU A 137 5.52 7.38 -23.68
N PHE A 138 5.66 7.06 -22.40
CA PHE A 138 5.67 8.08 -21.34
C PHE A 138 6.92 8.93 -21.37
N SER A 139 8.09 8.35 -21.70
CA SER A 139 9.32 9.13 -21.86
C SER A 139 9.26 10.12 -23.02
N ALA A 140 8.62 9.76 -24.13
CA ALA A 140 8.40 10.66 -25.25
C ALA A 140 7.47 11.82 -24.84
N ARG A 141 6.33 11.49 -24.21
CA ARG A 141 5.37 12.49 -23.73
C ARG A 141 5.95 13.44 -22.68
N LEU A 142 6.77 12.92 -21.76
CA LEU A 142 7.45 13.75 -20.77
C LEU A 142 8.41 14.75 -21.42
N ARG A 143 9.15 14.34 -22.44
CA ARG A 143 10.03 15.25 -23.20
C ARG A 143 9.24 16.36 -23.92
N GLU A 144 8.11 16.03 -24.50
CA GLU A 144 7.24 17.04 -25.16
C GLU A 144 6.72 18.08 -24.15
N ILE A 145 6.25 17.63 -22.99
CA ILE A 145 5.76 18.51 -21.92
C ILE A 145 6.92 19.34 -21.35
N GLU A 146 8.07 18.72 -21.11
CA GLU A 146 9.27 19.39 -20.61
C GLU A 146 9.71 20.52 -21.54
N GLN A 147 9.77 20.28 -22.85
CA GLN A 147 10.09 21.27 -23.84
C GLN A 147 9.10 22.44 -23.82
N LYS A 148 7.81 22.15 -23.74
CA LYS A 148 6.76 23.17 -23.62
C LYS A 148 6.92 24.03 -22.37
N ILE A 149 7.20 23.39 -21.22
CA ILE A 149 7.47 24.10 -19.97
C ILE A 149 8.69 25.05 -20.11
N TYR A 150 9.78 24.61 -20.76
CA TYR A 150 10.96 25.44 -20.98
C TYR A 150 10.68 26.61 -21.91
N GLU A 151 9.87 26.44 -22.95
CA GLU A 151 9.42 27.50 -23.82
C GLU A 151 8.60 28.56 -23.07
N GLU A 152 7.67 28.13 -22.22
CA GLU A 152 6.85 29.01 -21.38
C GLU A 152 7.66 29.73 -20.29
N ALA A 153 8.65 29.05 -19.71
CA ALA A 153 9.55 29.63 -18.72
C ALA A 153 10.62 30.57 -19.33
N GLY A 154 10.92 30.42 -20.64
CA GLY A 154 11.97 31.12 -21.32
C GLY A 154 13.40 30.62 -21.06
N GLU A 155 13.52 29.49 -20.32
CA GLU A 155 14.81 28.87 -19.99
C GLU A 155 14.63 27.39 -19.58
N GLU A 156 15.72 26.64 -19.70
CA GLU A 156 15.81 25.28 -19.20
C GLU A 156 16.16 25.26 -17.69
N PHE A 157 15.54 24.40 -16.95
CA PHE A 157 15.79 24.19 -15.52
C PHE A 157 15.40 22.76 -15.08
N ASN A 158 15.81 22.33 -13.89
CA ASN A 158 15.45 21.01 -13.38
C ASN A 158 14.03 21.02 -12.80
N LEU A 159 13.07 20.47 -13.55
CA LEU A 159 11.65 20.31 -13.15
C LEU A 159 11.46 19.48 -11.87
N ASN A 160 12.41 18.59 -11.59
CA ASN A 160 12.38 17.75 -10.38
C ASN A 160 12.99 18.46 -9.17
N SER A 161 13.49 19.68 -9.31
CA SER A 161 14.00 20.51 -8.22
C SER A 161 12.94 21.51 -7.75
N PRO A 162 12.30 21.31 -6.59
CA PRO A 162 11.34 22.27 -6.04
C PRO A 162 11.91 23.67 -5.89
N LYS A 163 13.21 23.77 -5.60
CA LYS A 163 13.92 25.04 -5.45
C LYS A 163 13.99 25.79 -6.78
N GLN A 164 14.46 25.14 -7.85
CA GLN A 164 14.56 25.76 -9.18
C GLN A 164 13.17 26.13 -9.71
N LEU A 165 12.22 25.22 -9.59
CA LEU A 165 10.85 25.47 -9.99
C LEU A 165 10.22 26.65 -9.23
N GLY A 166 10.47 26.76 -7.92
CA GLY A 166 10.02 27.89 -7.11
C GLY A 166 10.57 29.23 -7.59
N VAL A 167 11.86 29.29 -7.96
CA VAL A 167 12.46 30.51 -8.55
C VAL A 167 11.79 30.88 -9.87
N ILE A 168 11.56 29.92 -10.76
CA ILE A 168 10.88 30.14 -12.03
C ILE A 168 9.48 30.72 -11.81
N LEU A 169 8.65 30.03 -11.04
CA LEU A 169 7.23 30.40 -10.87
C LEU A 169 7.04 31.70 -10.08
N PHE A 170 7.74 31.85 -8.97
CA PHE A 170 7.47 32.94 -8.01
C PHE A 170 8.38 34.16 -8.16
N GLU A 171 9.62 34.00 -8.63
CA GLU A 171 10.54 35.13 -8.77
C GLU A 171 10.60 35.66 -10.22
N LYS A 172 10.65 34.75 -11.22
CA LYS A 172 10.79 35.15 -12.63
C LYS A 172 9.44 35.41 -13.30
N MET A 173 8.48 34.53 -13.11
CA MET A 173 7.12 34.67 -13.67
C MET A 173 6.18 35.52 -12.77
N GLY A 174 6.57 35.78 -11.50
CA GLY A 174 5.83 36.65 -10.60
C GLY A 174 4.50 36.09 -10.12
N LEU A 175 4.30 34.77 -10.11
CA LEU A 175 3.07 34.16 -9.57
C LEU A 175 2.95 34.39 -8.06
N PRO A 176 1.75 34.50 -7.53
CA PRO A 176 1.54 34.74 -6.10
C PRO A 176 2.04 33.58 -5.25
N VAL A 177 2.74 33.91 -4.17
CA VAL A 177 3.28 32.92 -3.23
C VAL A 177 2.17 32.50 -2.28
N ILE A 178 1.64 31.29 -2.44
CA ILE A 178 0.60 30.72 -1.59
C ILE A 178 1.17 30.23 -0.26
N LYS A 179 2.33 29.51 -0.31
CA LYS A 179 2.93 28.90 0.87
C LYS A 179 4.45 28.87 0.78
N LYS A 180 5.09 29.12 1.93
CA LYS A 180 6.56 28.97 2.08
C LYS A 180 6.88 27.75 2.94
N THR A 181 8.01 27.14 2.66
CA THR A 181 8.62 26.08 3.46
C THR A 181 9.86 26.61 4.18
N LYS A 182 10.46 25.81 5.06
CA LYS A 182 11.73 26.17 5.73
C LYS A 182 12.88 26.42 4.74
N THR A 183 12.81 25.85 3.52
CA THR A 183 13.87 25.88 2.51
C THR A 183 13.52 26.72 1.28
N GLY A 184 12.38 27.39 1.25
CA GLY A 184 11.96 28.24 0.12
C GLY A 184 10.46 28.17 -0.17
N TYR A 185 10.11 28.35 -1.45
CA TYR A 185 8.72 28.31 -1.88
C TYR A 185 8.17 26.88 -1.94
N SER A 186 6.92 26.71 -1.53
CA SER A 186 6.24 25.44 -1.74
C SER A 186 5.78 25.29 -3.19
N THR A 187 6.13 24.18 -3.81
CA THR A 187 5.62 23.77 -5.13
C THR A 187 4.84 22.45 -5.01
N ALA A 188 4.23 22.21 -3.85
CA ALA A 188 3.40 21.05 -3.62
C ALA A 188 2.14 21.09 -4.51
N VAL A 189 1.54 19.94 -4.75
CA VAL A 189 0.37 19.81 -5.66
C VAL A 189 -0.77 20.72 -5.24
N ASP A 190 -1.09 20.78 -3.94
CA ASP A 190 -2.13 21.64 -3.38
C ASP A 190 -1.90 23.14 -3.61
N VAL A 191 -0.63 23.56 -3.68
CA VAL A 191 -0.25 24.93 -4.01
C VAL A 191 -0.36 25.19 -5.52
N LEU A 192 0.14 24.28 -6.34
CA LEU A 192 0.08 24.42 -7.80
C LEU A 192 -1.36 24.37 -8.31
N GLU A 193 -2.21 23.54 -7.74
CA GLU A 193 -3.65 23.49 -8.07
C GLU A 193 -4.34 24.86 -7.91
N GLN A 194 -3.99 25.63 -6.88
CA GLN A 194 -4.53 26.98 -6.67
C GLN A 194 -4.01 28.02 -7.69
N LEU A 195 -2.92 27.69 -8.36
CA LEU A 195 -2.31 28.55 -9.39
C LEU A 195 -2.67 28.14 -10.82
N ARG A 196 -3.42 27.05 -10.99
CA ARG A 196 -3.73 26.41 -12.29
C ARG A 196 -4.30 27.40 -13.32
N GLU A 197 -5.24 28.25 -12.89
CA GLU A 197 -5.89 29.22 -13.78
C GLU A 197 -5.06 30.48 -14.05
N GLN A 198 -3.94 30.68 -13.34
CA GLN A 198 -3.15 31.91 -13.43
C GLN A 198 -2.06 31.86 -14.49
N ALA A 199 -1.56 30.66 -14.82
CA ALA A 199 -0.54 30.50 -15.83
C ALA A 199 -0.60 29.07 -16.46
N PRO A 200 -0.56 28.94 -17.80
CA PRO A 200 -0.62 27.63 -18.48
C PRO A 200 0.48 26.67 -18.06
N ILE A 201 1.69 27.18 -17.78
CA ILE A 201 2.84 26.40 -17.33
C ILE A 201 2.52 25.54 -16.08
N VAL A 202 1.61 25.99 -15.21
CA VAL A 202 1.25 25.28 -13.98
C VAL A 202 0.55 23.98 -14.32
N GLU A 203 -0.36 23.98 -15.29
CA GLU A 203 -1.06 22.77 -15.76
C GLU A 203 -0.06 21.77 -16.36
N ASP A 204 0.87 22.25 -17.17
CA ASP A 204 1.90 21.40 -17.78
C ASP A 204 2.85 20.81 -16.73
N ILE A 205 3.22 21.56 -15.69
CA ILE A 205 4.03 21.07 -14.55
C ILE A 205 3.27 20.00 -13.75
N LEU A 206 2.01 20.21 -13.48
CA LEU A 206 1.16 19.22 -12.79
C LEU A 206 1.07 17.93 -13.61
N THR A 207 0.82 18.04 -14.90
CA THR A 207 0.76 16.91 -15.84
C THR A 207 2.10 16.18 -15.93
N TYR A 208 3.21 16.92 -16.07
CA TYR A 208 4.56 16.35 -16.07
C TYR A 208 4.83 15.52 -14.81
N ARG A 209 4.60 16.10 -13.64
CA ARG A 209 4.82 15.43 -12.35
C ARG A 209 3.97 14.17 -12.18
N GLN A 210 2.74 14.22 -12.64
CA GLN A 210 1.82 13.10 -12.60
C GLN A 210 2.31 11.94 -13.45
N ILE A 211 2.65 12.18 -14.71
CA ILE A 211 3.17 11.16 -15.63
C ILE A 211 4.52 10.65 -15.16
N ALA A 212 5.44 11.52 -14.72
CA ALA A 212 6.75 11.14 -14.22
C ALA A 212 6.64 10.22 -12.98
N LYS A 213 5.72 10.52 -12.05
CA LYS A 213 5.45 9.68 -10.89
C LYS A 213 4.89 8.31 -11.30
N ILE A 214 3.96 8.28 -12.24
CA ILE A 214 3.40 7.02 -12.73
C ILE A 214 4.49 6.19 -13.41
N GLN A 215 5.30 6.78 -14.27
CA GLN A 215 6.39 6.08 -14.94
C GLN A 215 7.40 5.51 -13.93
N SER A 216 7.91 6.33 -13.01
CA SER A 216 8.96 5.90 -12.07
C SER A 216 8.45 4.88 -11.05
N THR A 217 7.26 5.10 -10.50
CA THR A 217 6.71 4.25 -9.42
C THR A 217 6.14 2.95 -9.96
N TYR A 218 5.33 3.01 -11.01
CA TYR A 218 4.58 1.84 -11.47
C TYR A 218 5.22 1.16 -12.66
N VAL A 219 5.67 1.87 -13.69
CA VAL A 219 6.29 1.22 -14.85
C VAL A 219 7.68 0.70 -14.50
N GLU A 220 8.58 1.59 -14.10
CA GLU A 220 9.95 1.20 -13.75
C GLU A 220 10.02 0.40 -12.44
N GLY A 221 9.17 0.75 -11.48
CA GLY A 221 9.06 0.02 -10.21
C GLY A 221 8.64 -1.43 -10.43
N LEU A 222 7.64 -1.70 -11.26
CA LEU A 222 7.20 -3.06 -11.58
C LEU A 222 8.27 -3.83 -12.36
N LEU A 223 8.88 -3.21 -13.39
CA LEU A 223 9.95 -3.84 -14.17
C LEU A 223 11.13 -4.33 -13.30
N LYS A 224 11.43 -3.64 -12.21
CA LYS A 224 12.51 -4.02 -11.28
C LYS A 224 12.17 -5.21 -10.39
N VAL A 225 10.89 -5.49 -10.17
CA VAL A 225 10.43 -6.52 -9.22
C VAL A 225 9.80 -7.73 -9.88
N ILE A 226 9.70 -7.76 -11.21
CA ILE A 226 9.33 -8.97 -11.96
C ILE A 226 10.40 -10.02 -11.73
N GLN A 227 10.01 -11.19 -11.25
CA GLN A 227 10.91 -12.31 -10.99
C GLN A 227 11.11 -13.18 -12.25
N SER A 228 11.98 -14.17 -12.15
CA SER A 228 12.34 -15.07 -13.26
C SER A 228 11.15 -15.88 -13.81
N ASP A 229 10.06 -16.01 -13.04
CA ASP A 229 8.81 -16.65 -13.46
C ASP A 229 7.85 -15.70 -14.20
N GLY A 230 8.28 -14.46 -14.46
CA GLY A 230 7.48 -13.44 -15.14
C GLY A 230 6.38 -12.82 -14.28
N LYS A 231 6.46 -12.98 -12.96
CA LYS A 231 5.45 -12.51 -12.02
C LYS A 231 5.98 -11.49 -11.04
N VAL A 232 5.05 -10.75 -10.47
CA VAL A 232 5.26 -9.89 -9.31
C VAL A 232 4.65 -10.58 -8.09
N HIS A 233 5.44 -10.68 -7.02
CA HIS A 233 5.07 -11.29 -5.75
C HIS A 233 5.02 -10.20 -4.68
N THR A 234 3.90 -9.50 -4.59
CA THR A 234 3.69 -8.53 -3.52
C THR A 234 3.61 -9.21 -2.18
N ARG A 235 3.86 -8.49 -1.12
CA ARG A 235 3.69 -8.94 0.25
C ARG A 235 2.46 -8.27 0.87
N TYR A 236 1.52 -9.06 1.36
CA TYR A 236 0.35 -8.55 2.06
C TYR A 236 0.61 -8.42 3.56
N VAL A 237 0.30 -7.26 4.13
CA VAL A 237 0.46 -6.99 5.56
C VAL A 237 -0.92 -6.88 6.21
N GLN A 238 -1.24 -7.82 7.12
CA GLN A 238 -2.49 -7.81 7.90
C GLN A 238 -2.43 -6.89 9.11
N THR A 239 -1.23 -6.57 9.60
CA THR A 239 -0.99 -5.96 10.92
C THR A 239 -0.50 -4.52 10.83
N LEU A 240 -0.76 -3.82 9.72
CA LEU A 240 -0.26 -2.45 9.50
C LEU A 240 -1.29 -1.38 9.83
N THR A 241 -2.54 -1.57 9.41
CA THR A 241 -3.57 -0.54 9.52
C THR A 241 -4.33 -0.65 10.84
N GLN A 242 -4.74 0.48 11.40
CA GLN A 242 -5.57 0.50 12.61
C GLN A 242 -7.01 0.03 12.37
N THR A 243 -7.43 -0.02 11.11
CA THR A 243 -8.81 -0.30 10.70
C THR A 243 -9.06 -1.76 10.32
N GLY A 244 -8.05 -2.63 10.36
CA GLY A 244 -8.15 -4.02 9.89
C GLY A 244 -8.04 -4.19 8.37
N ARG A 245 -7.82 -3.11 7.61
CA ARG A 245 -7.58 -3.24 6.16
C ARG A 245 -6.23 -3.88 5.88
N LEU A 246 -6.14 -4.67 4.81
CA LEU A 246 -4.88 -5.18 4.30
C LEU A 246 -4.06 -4.06 3.65
N SER A 247 -2.75 -4.23 3.66
CA SER A 247 -1.83 -3.41 2.89
C SER A 247 -1.00 -4.29 1.96
N SER A 248 -0.59 -3.75 0.82
CA SER A 248 0.29 -4.42 -0.15
C SER A 248 1.60 -3.64 -0.23
N VAL A 249 2.72 -4.35 -0.10
CA VAL A 249 4.07 -3.75 -0.11
C VAL A 249 5.04 -4.59 -0.93
N ASP A 250 6.09 -3.95 -1.41
CA ASP A 250 7.21 -4.59 -2.11
C ASP A 250 6.83 -5.44 -3.35
N PRO A 251 6.03 -4.90 -4.31
CA PRO A 251 5.55 -3.53 -4.49
C PRO A 251 4.16 -3.30 -3.94
N ASN A 252 3.79 -2.03 -3.71
CA ASN A 252 2.41 -1.67 -3.40
C ASN A 252 1.56 -1.71 -4.67
N LEU A 253 0.66 -2.68 -4.78
CA LEU A 253 -0.25 -2.85 -5.92
C LEU A 253 -1.62 -2.18 -5.71
N GLN A 254 -1.92 -1.69 -4.50
CA GLN A 254 -3.21 -1.07 -4.18
C GLN A 254 -3.31 0.40 -4.61
N ASN A 255 -2.17 1.04 -4.90
CA ASN A 255 -2.12 2.47 -5.25
C ASN A 255 -1.98 2.73 -6.76
N ILE A 256 -2.19 1.75 -7.61
CA ILE A 256 -2.17 1.93 -9.07
C ILE A 256 -3.30 2.88 -9.43
N PRO A 257 -3.02 4.05 -10.07
CA PRO A 257 -4.05 5.03 -10.40
C PRO A 257 -5.13 4.43 -11.31
N ILE A 258 -6.40 4.76 -11.04
CA ILE A 258 -7.53 4.28 -11.84
C ILE A 258 -8.21 5.39 -12.62
N ARG A 259 -8.13 6.64 -12.13
CA ARG A 259 -8.81 7.78 -12.74
C ARG A 259 -8.12 8.31 -13.99
N LEU A 260 -6.80 8.10 -14.07
CA LEU A 260 -5.96 8.57 -15.16
C LEU A 260 -5.81 7.51 -16.25
N ASP A 261 -5.78 7.95 -17.49
CA ASP A 261 -5.60 7.04 -18.63
C ASP A 261 -4.26 6.31 -18.57
N GLU A 262 -3.20 6.99 -18.12
CA GLU A 262 -1.89 6.39 -17.89
C GLU A 262 -1.95 5.26 -16.84
N GLY A 263 -2.68 5.47 -15.75
CA GLY A 263 -2.88 4.45 -14.72
C GLY A 263 -3.68 3.25 -15.23
N ARG A 264 -4.72 3.50 -16.04
CA ARG A 264 -5.49 2.43 -16.70
C ARG A 264 -4.64 1.60 -17.66
N LYS A 265 -3.72 2.24 -18.40
CA LYS A 265 -2.76 1.54 -19.27
C LYS A 265 -1.88 0.57 -18.48
N ILE A 266 -1.39 0.96 -17.29
CA ILE A 266 -0.57 0.09 -16.44
C ILE A 266 -1.33 -1.17 -16.04
N ARG A 267 -2.63 -1.06 -15.75
CA ARG A 267 -3.46 -2.24 -15.42
C ARG A 267 -3.52 -3.26 -16.54
N GLN A 268 -3.39 -2.84 -17.79
CA GLN A 268 -3.34 -3.73 -18.95
C GLN A 268 -2.08 -4.61 -19.02
N ALA A 269 -1.04 -4.26 -18.27
CA ALA A 269 0.16 -5.09 -18.16
C ALA A 269 -0.01 -6.30 -17.24
N PHE A 270 -1.04 -6.30 -16.39
CA PHE A 270 -1.40 -7.46 -15.57
C PHE A 270 -2.24 -8.42 -16.41
N VAL A 271 -1.71 -9.61 -16.63
CA VAL A 271 -2.28 -10.58 -17.57
C VAL A 271 -2.55 -11.92 -16.89
N PRO A 272 -3.48 -12.74 -17.42
CA PRO A 272 -3.70 -14.09 -16.92
C PRO A 272 -2.42 -14.93 -16.99
N ARG A 273 -2.29 -15.91 -16.09
CA ARG A 273 -1.14 -16.80 -16.01
C ARG A 273 -0.99 -17.63 -17.30
N GLU A 274 -2.09 -18.17 -17.80
CA GLU A 274 -2.14 -19.01 -18.98
C GLU A 274 -2.90 -18.32 -20.12
N LYS A 275 -2.60 -18.71 -21.35
CA LYS A 275 -3.12 -18.05 -22.57
C LYS A 275 -4.64 -17.99 -22.64
N ASP A 276 -5.31 -19.04 -22.18
CA ASP A 276 -6.77 -19.17 -22.28
C ASP A 276 -7.49 -18.85 -20.95
N TRP A 277 -6.77 -18.31 -19.99
CA TRP A 277 -7.33 -17.89 -18.71
C TRP A 277 -7.80 -16.45 -18.76
N LEU A 278 -8.67 -16.11 -17.80
CA LEU A 278 -9.18 -14.76 -17.62
C LEU A 278 -8.85 -14.26 -16.21
N ILE A 279 -8.67 -12.97 -16.08
CA ILE A 279 -8.69 -12.31 -14.78
C ILE A 279 -10.16 -12.06 -14.43
N TYR A 280 -10.63 -12.72 -13.37
CA TYR A 280 -11.96 -12.48 -12.82
C TYR A 280 -11.86 -11.47 -11.68
N SER A 281 -12.63 -10.39 -11.76
CA SER A 281 -12.72 -9.38 -10.71
C SER A 281 -14.15 -9.30 -10.20
N SER A 282 -14.32 -9.42 -8.89
CA SER A 282 -15.59 -9.25 -8.21
C SER A 282 -15.37 -8.50 -6.91
N ASP A 283 -16.18 -7.49 -6.67
CA ASP A 283 -16.08 -6.65 -5.48
C ASP A 283 -17.47 -6.39 -4.89
N TYR A 284 -17.52 -6.17 -3.58
CA TYR A 284 -18.76 -5.79 -2.92
C TYR A 284 -19.10 -4.33 -3.22
N SER A 285 -20.31 -4.10 -3.71
CA SER A 285 -20.81 -2.75 -3.94
C SER A 285 -21.08 -2.05 -2.60
N GLN A 286 -20.28 -1.01 -2.28
CA GLN A 286 -20.48 -0.11 -1.14
C GLN A 286 -20.65 -0.84 0.21
N ILE A 287 -19.84 -1.86 0.48
CA ILE A 287 -20.01 -2.73 1.64
C ILE A 287 -19.97 -1.96 2.98
N GLU A 288 -19.09 -0.99 3.11
CA GLU A 288 -18.98 -0.18 4.34
C GLU A 288 -20.24 0.62 4.62
N LEU A 289 -20.84 1.22 3.59
CA LEU A 289 -22.11 1.96 3.75
C LEU A 289 -23.29 1.03 4.05
N ARG A 290 -23.29 -0.19 3.52
CA ARG A 290 -24.30 -1.22 3.84
C ARG A 290 -24.17 -1.66 5.30
N VAL A 291 -22.95 -1.88 5.77
CA VAL A 291 -22.68 -2.21 7.18
C VAL A 291 -23.06 -1.03 8.07
N LEU A 292 -22.75 0.20 7.69
CA LEU A 292 -23.15 1.39 8.42
C LEU A 292 -24.68 1.52 8.53
N ALA A 293 -25.41 1.33 7.43
CA ALA A 293 -26.87 1.33 7.42
C ALA A 293 -27.46 0.27 8.36
N HIS A 294 -26.84 -0.90 8.42
CA HIS A 294 -27.24 -1.98 9.31
C HIS A 294 -27.00 -1.62 10.80
N ILE A 295 -25.78 -1.17 11.13
CA ILE A 295 -25.40 -0.87 12.53
C ILE A 295 -26.12 0.36 13.06
N SER A 296 -26.21 1.43 12.26
CA SER A 296 -26.89 2.67 12.67
C SER A 296 -28.42 2.54 12.72
N ASN A 297 -28.94 1.51 12.05
CA ASN A 297 -30.36 1.31 11.83
C ASN A 297 -31.06 2.50 11.13
N ASP A 298 -30.32 3.30 10.36
CA ASP A 298 -30.84 4.46 9.64
C ASP A 298 -31.83 4.01 8.56
N GLU A 299 -33.08 4.46 8.69
CA GLU A 299 -34.17 4.04 7.80
C GLU A 299 -33.96 4.55 6.37
N HIS A 300 -33.40 5.73 6.18
CA HIS A 300 -33.16 6.31 4.84
C HIS A 300 -32.06 5.57 4.09
N LEU A 301 -30.94 5.27 4.78
CA LEU A 301 -29.86 4.48 4.18
C LEU A 301 -30.33 3.08 3.83
N LYS A 302 -31.11 2.43 4.72
CA LYS A 302 -31.69 1.12 4.46
C LYS A 302 -32.64 1.14 3.27
N ALA A 303 -33.55 2.11 3.21
CA ALA A 303 -34.50 2.26 2.12
C ALA A 303 -33.78 2.47 0.78
N ALA A 304 -32.78 3.36 0.74
CA ALA A 304 -32.00 3.60 -0.47
C ALA A 304 -31.32 2.33 -1.00
N PHE A 305 -30.75 1.48 -0.13
CA PHE A 305 -30.17 0.20 -0.55
C PHE A 305 -31.20 -0.83 -0.99
N LEU A 306 -32.35 -0.90 -0.31
CA LEU A 306 -33.43 -1.83 -0.69
C LEU A 306 -34.09 -1.46 -2.03
N GLU A 307 -34.16 -0.17 -2.32
CA GLU A 307 -34.70 0.38 -3.57
C GLU A 307 -33.67 0.41 -4.71
N GLY A 308 -32.42 -0.02 -4.45
CA GLY A 308 -31.34 -0.01 -5.44
C GLY A 308 -30.89 1.36 -5.88
N GLN A 309 -31.11 2.40 -5.04
CA GLN A 309 -30.68 3.76 -5.33
C GLN A 309 -29.17 3.91 -5.17
N ASP A 310 -28.57 4.80 -5.97
CA ASP A 310 -27.21 5.27 -5.74
C ASP A 310 -27.19 6.21 -4.51
N ILE A 311 -26.49 5.79 -3.45
CA ILE A 311 -26.41 6.53 -2.19
C ILE A 311 -25.73 7.89 -2.37
N HIS A 312 -24.71 7.97 -3.24
CA HIS A 312 -24.00 9.21 -3.51
C HIS A 312 -24.89 10.19 -4.27
N ALA A 313 -25.59 9.72 -5.29
CA ALA A 313 -26.57 10.51 -6.01
C ALA A 313 -27.72 10.98 -5.09
N SER A 314 -28.27 10.08 -4.28
CA SER A 314 -29.33 10.40 -3.31
C SER A 314 -28.86 11.42 -2.26
N THR A 315 -27.64 11.29 -1.76
CA THR A 315 -27.05 12.25 -0.82
C THR A 315 -26.82 13.61 -1.48
N ALA A 316 -26.27 13.64 -2.70
CA ALA A 316 -26.06 14.87 -3.47
C ALA A 316 -27.38 15.61 -3.72
N MET A 317 -28.43 14.90 -4.14
CA MET A 317 -29.76 15.50 -4.35
C MET A 317 -30.28 16.16 -3.08
N ARG A 318 -30.14 15.51 -1.94
CA ARG A 318 -30.58 16.07 -0.63
C ARG A 318 -29.74 17.25 -0.17
N VAL A 319 -28.42 17.15 -0.27
CA VAL A 319 -27.49 18.21 0.24
C VAL A 319 -27.55 19.45 -0.64
N PHE A 320 -27.62 19.28 -1.96
CA PHE A 320 -27.61 20.40 -2.90
C PHE A 320 -29.02 20.82 -3.36
N GLY A 321 -30.08 20.12 -2.95
CA GLY A 321 -31.45 20.46 -3.30
C GLY A 321 -31.74 20.29 -4.81
N ILE A 322 -31.08 19.36 -5.48
CA ILE A 322 -31.24 19.08 -6.91
C ILE A 322 -32.20 17.89 -7.13
N GLU A 323 -33.03 17.96 -8.17
CA GLU A 323 -34.01 16.92 -8.45
C GLU A 323 -33.37 15.66 -9.09
N LYS A 324 -32.25 15.81 -9.76
CA LYS A 324 -31.54 14.73 -10.44
C LYS A 324 -30.03 14.94 -10.37
N ALA A 325 -29.29 13.93 -9.93
CA ALA A 325 -27.85 13.89 -10.07
C ALA A 325 -27.51 13.15 -11.36
N GLU A 326 -26.81 13.83 -12.27
CA GLU A 326 -26.21 13.21 -13.45
C GLU A 326 -24.79 12.78 -13.10
N ASP A 327 -24.35 11.62 -13.64
CA ASP A 327 -23.03 11.02 -13.38
C ASP A 327 -21.85 11.91 -13.80
#